data_7ff8146bffcf74a2be11774b25771bfd
#
_entry.id   7ff8146bffcf74a2be11774b25771bfd
#
_cell.length_a   1.000
_cell.length_b   1.000
_cell.length_c   1.000
_cell.angle_alpha   90.00
_cell.angle_beta   90.00
_cell.angle_gamma   90.00
#
_symmetry.space_group_name_H-M   'P 1'
#
loop_
_entity.id
_entity.type
_entity.pdbx_description
1 polymer ?
#
loop_
_entity_poly.entity_id
_entity_poly.type
_entity_poly.pdbx_seq_one_letter_code
_entity_poly.pdbx_strand_id
1 'polypeptide(L)'
;MQLNYEKIMKEGLTVLSSGTTGKPKKIYRSPKQLIISFQYSLAGQKINKDSRVLTVTKLTHAGGSLLQTLPAMHIGVPVKIVTFNPYKFLDQVKDYTHTFLPPAHMRAITKTKSWDTCDLSGLRIVGGSDKVSWDLIEAYVSKGAIVQPNWGMSEVGPFCINAEYGSKTKIDKHKKHQWILGDNFSVEWEIVDGQLFVSGEQCVYNGWFATGDLVFEDNGVLYYKGRK
;
A
#
# COMPACT_ATOMS: atom_id res chain seq x y z
N MET A 1 11.84 -10.37 13.05
CA MET A 1 11.74 -11.52 12.12
C MET A 1 12.55 -11.16 10.90
N GLN A 2 13.57 -11.92 10.58
CA GLN A 2 14.36 -11.74 9.37
C GLN A 2 13.62 -12.48 8.22
N LEU A 3 13.34 -11.78 7.13
CA LEU A 3 12.75 -12.42 5.94
C LEU A 3 13.84 -13.27 5.27
N ASN A 4 13.60 -14.56 5.18
CA ASN A 4 14.42 -15.42 4.32
C ASN A 4 13.77 -15.45 2.94
N TYR A 5 14.25 -14.61 2.03
CA TYR A 5 13.70 -14.45 0.70
C TYR A 5 13.69 -15.76 -0.11
N GLU A 6 14.80 -16.51 -0.12
CA GLU A 6 14.91 -17.77 -0.89
C GLU A 6 13.89 -18.81 -0.40
N LYS A 7 13.75 -18.94 0.93
CA LYS A 7 12.75 -19.83 1.51
C LYS A 7 11.33 -19.41 1.12
N ILE A 8 11.02 -18.12 1.16
CA ILE A 8 9.70 -17.58 0.78
C ILE A 8 9.39 -17.88 -0.69
N MET A 9 10.38 -17.72 -1.58
CA MET A 9 10.19 -17.97 -3.01
C MET A 9 10.05 -19.45 -3.33
N LYS A 10 10.54 -20.34 -2.47
CA LYS A 10 10.39 -21.80 -2.60
C LYS A 10 9.08 -22.32 -1.99
N GLU A 11 8.73 -21.82 -0.81
CA GLU A 11 7.66 -22.41 0.01
C GLU A 11 6.38 -21.56 0.08
N GLY A 12 6.41 -20.33 -0.45
CA GLY A 12 5.33 -19.35 -0.28
C GLY A 12 5.41 -18.60 1.05
N LEU A 13 4.42 -17.75 1.30
CA LEU A 13 4.35 -16.91 2.48
C LEU A 13 2.96 -16.96 3.10
N THR A 14 2.90 -17.14 4.42
CA THR A 14 1.68 -16.93 5.20
C THR A 14 1.70 -15.55 5.82
N VAL A 15 0.71 -14.71 5.49
CA VAL A 15 0.49 -13.40 6.11
C VAL A 15 -0.71 -13.46 7.04
N LEU A 16 -0.74 -12.54 8.02
CA LEU A 16 -1.85 -12.39 8.94
C LEU A 16 -2.77 -11.28 8.44
N SER A 17 -4.06 -11.59 8.27
CA SER A 17 -5.07 -10.56 8.07
C SER A 17 -5.53 -10.00 9.41
N SER A 18 -5.98 -8.74 9.42
CA SER A 18 -6.46 -8.08 10.65
C SER A 18 -7.80 -8.63 11.17
N GLY A 19 -8.45 -9.55 10.46
CA GLY A 19 -9.70 -10.22 10.82
C GLY A 19 -10.76 -9.31 11.47
N THR A 20 -11.89 -9.07 10.81
CA THR A 20 -13.01 -8.29 11.37
C THR A 20 -13.64 -8.93 12.62
N THR A 21 -13.36 -10.21 12.86
CA THR A 21 -13.86 -11.00 14.01
C THR A 21 -12.90 -11.03 15.20
N GLY A 22 -11.84 -10.19 15.20
CA GLY A 22 -10.87 -10.07 16.29
C GLY A 22 -9.74 -11.10 16.33
N LYS A 23 -9.86 -12.23 15.62
CA LYS A 23 -8.76 -13.22 15.48
C LYS A 23 -8.11 -13.09 14.10
N PRO A 24 -6.77 -12.87 14.02
CA PRO A 24 -6.06 -12.81 12.76
C PRO A 24 -6.22 -14.13 11.97
N LYS A 25 -6.62 -14.03 10.71
CA LYS A 25 -6.66 -15.18 9.82
C LYS A 25 -5.27 -15.36 9.17
N LYS A 26 -4.86 -16.62 9.00
CA LYS A 26 -3.65 -16.97 8.26
C LYS A 26 -4.02 -17.14 6.78
N ILE A 27 -3.43 -16.32 5.93
CA ILE A 27 -3.63 -16.38 4.48
C ILE A 27 -2.31 -16.81 3.85
N TYR A 28 -2.33 -18.00 3.23
CA TYR A 28 -1.19 -18.51 2.49
C TYR A 28 -1.20 -17.99 1.07
N ARG A 29 -0.03 -17.58 0.58
CA ARG A 29 0.21 -17.15 -0.80
C ARG A 29 1.31 -18.01 -1.41
N SER A 30 1.00 -18.66 -2.50
CA SER A 30 1.96 -19.51 -3.22
C SER A 30 3.07 -18.65 -3.86
N PRO A 31 4.24 -19.26 -4.20
CA PRO A 31 5.30 -18.55 -4.93
C PRO A 31 4.81 -17.89 -6.22
N LYS A 32 3.92 -18.55 -6.99
CA LYS A 32 3.31 -17.98 -8.19
C LYS A 32 2.53 -16.70 -7.89
N GLN A 33 1.65 -16.72 -6.88
CA GLN A 33 0.86 -15.54 -6.47
C GLN A 33 1.75 -14.41 -5.92
N LEU A 34 2.86 -14.75 -5.27
CA LEU A 34 3.83 -13.76 -4.81
C LEU A 34 4.50 -13.04 -6.00
N ILE A 35 4.98 -13.79 -7.00
CA ILE A 35 5.62 -13.21 -8.20
C ILE A 35 4.65 -12.27 -8.92
N ILE A 36 3.41 -12.69 -9.14
CA ILE A 36 2.39 -11.85 -9.79
C ILE A 36 2.14 -10.57 -8.97
N SER A 37 1.98 -10.69 -7.65
CA SER A 37 1.81 -9.54 -6.76
C SER A 37 3.02 -8.59 -6.81
N PHE A 38 4.25 -9.13 -6.90
CA PHE A 38 5.46 -8.32 -7.01
C PHE A 38 5.51 -7.54 -8.32
N GLN A 39 5.14 -8.15 -9.44
CA GLN A 39 5.08 -7.46 -10.74
C GLN A 39 4.14 -6.26 -10.70
N TYR A 40 2.94 -6.41 -10.15
CA TYR A 40 2.00 -5.30 -9.99
C TYR A 40 2.52 -4.21 -9.04
N SER A 41 3.10 -4.62 -7.90
CA SER A 41 3.68 -3.66 -6.95
C SER A 41 4.86 -2.89 -7.54
N LEU A 42 5.76 -3.56 -8.26
CA LEU A 42 6.92 -2.94 -8.91
C LEU A 42 6.48 -1.94 -9.98
N ALA A 43 5.59 -2.36 -10.88
CA ALA A 43 5.11 -1.54 -11.98
C ALA A 43 4.32 -0.32 -11.47
N GLY A 44 3.32 -0.53 -10.61
CA GLY A 44 2.45 0.54 -10.13
C GLY A 44 3.15 1.57 -9.24
N GLN A 45 4.18 1.16 -8.51
CA GLN A 45 4.99 2.07 -7.70
C GLN A 45 6.23 2.59 -8.42
N LYS A 46 6.50 2.12 -9.64
CA LYS A 46 7.69 2.47 -10.43
C LYS A 46 9.00 2.10 -9.71
N ILE A 47 8.98 1.00 -8.94
CA ILE A 47 10.20 0.47 -8.29
C ILE A 47 11.08 -0.16 -9.37
N ASN A 48 12.30 0.32 -9.49
CA ASN A 48 13.30 -0.08 -10.48
C ASN A 48 14.69 -0.20 -9.84
N LYS A 49 15.72 -0.43 -10.64
CA LYS A 49 17.10 -0.63 -10.17
C LYS A 49 17.69 0.57 -9.41
N ASP A 50 17.19 1.77 -9.65
CA ASP A 50 17.64 3.00 -8.98
C ASP A 50 16.91 3.26 -7.66
N SER A 51 15.91 2.44 -7.35
CA SER A 51 15.12 2.59 -6.15
C SER A 51 15.86 2.14 -4.89
N ARG A 52 15.47 2.68 -3.76
CA ARG A 52 15.90 2.28 -2.42
C ARG A 52 14.67 2.29 -1.51
N VAL A 53 14.42 1.18 -0.81
CA VAL A 53 13.20 0.99 -0.03
C VAL A 53 13.50 1.06 1.47
N LEU A 54 12.76 1.92 2.18
CA LEU A 54 12.76 1.96 3.64
C LEU A 54 11.49 1.29 4.18
N THR A 55 11.63 0.17 4.85
CA THR A 55 10.53 -0.56 5.51
C THR A 55 10.50 -0.24 6.99
N VAL A 56 9.40 0.36 7.46
CA VAL A 56 9.18 0.73 8.87
C VAL A 56 7.96 0.02 9.48
N THR A 57 7.38 -0.90 8.75
CA THR A 57 6.16 -1.63 9.14
C THR A 57 6.45 -3.10 9.44
N LYS A 58 5.56 -3.73 10.22
CA LYS A 58 5.72 -5.15 10.58
C LYS A 58 5.65 -6.05 9.35
N LEU A 59 6.64 -6.92 9.19
CA LEU A 59 6.75 -7.86 8.06
C LEU A 59 5.75 -9.03 8.12
N THR A 60 5.05 -9.21 9.24
CA THR A 60 4.00 -10.21 9.41
C THR A 60 2.70 -9.85 8.69
N HIS A 61 2.53 -8.59 8.29
CA HIS A 61 1.38 -8.08 7.55
C HIS A 61 1.70 -7.90 6.08
N ALA A 62 0.69 -8.08 5.22
CA ALA A 62 0.83 -7.92 3.77
C ALA A 62 1.41 -6.54 3.38
N GLY A 63 0.98 -5.46 4.01
CA GLY A 63 1.50 -4.12 3.76
C GLY A 63 3.00 -3.98 4.02
N GLY A 64 3.52 -4.60 5.09
CA GLY A 64 4.95 -4.53 5.41
C GLY A 64 5.83 -5.42 4.56
N SER A 65 5.35 -6.58 4.14
CA SER A 65 6.14 -7.55 3.38
C SER A 65 5.91 -7.49 1.88
N LEU A 66 4.65 -7.46 1.43
CA LEU A 66 4.30 -7.69 0.03
C LEU A 66 4.24 -6.42 -0.83
N LEU A 67 4.05 -5.22 -0.21
CA LEU A 67 3.93 -3.98 -0.98
C LEU A 67 5.24 -3.51 -1.60
N GLN A 68 6.33 -3.53 -0.83
CA GLN A 68 7.61 -2.98 -1.28
C GLN A 68 8.80 -3.87 -0.92
N THR A 69 8.82 -4.44 0.30
CA THR A 69 9.99 -5.14 0.83
C THR A 69 10.39 -6.35 -0.01
N LEU A 70 9.51 -7.33 -0.17
CA LEU A 70 9.79 -8.53 -0.97
C LEU A 70 9.89 -8.22 -2.48
N PRO A 71 9.04 -7.36 -3.08
CA PRO A 71 9.22 -6.93 -4.47
C PRO A 71 10.60 -6.30 -4.73
N ALA A 72 11.06 -5.41 -3.86
CA ALA A 72 12.39 -4.80 -3.98
C ALA A 72 13.52 -5.83 -3.84
N MET A 73 13.42 -6.74 -2.86
CA MET A 73 14.37 -7.85 -2.71
C MET A 73 14.38 -8.76 -3.95
N HIS A 74 13.22 -8.98 -4.59
CA HIS A 74 13.08 -9.81 -5.79
C HIS A 74 13.94 -9.30 -6.97
N ILE A 75 14.03 -7.99 -7.13
CA ILE A 75 14.84 -7.37 -8.19
C ILE A 75 16.22 -6.90 -7.74
N GLY A 76 16.63 -7.26 -6.50
CA GLY A 76 17.94 -6.92 -5.95
C GLY A 76 18.14 -5.45 -5.56
N VAL A 77 17.06 -4.73 -5.31
CA VAL A 77 17.10 -3.32 -4.86
C VAL A 77 17.40 -3.22 -3.37
N PRO A 78 18.21 -2.24 -2.92
CA PRO A 78 18.51 -2.05 -1.51
C PRO A 78 17.25 -1.85 -0.66
N VAL A 79 17.11 -2.65 0.39
CA VAL A 79 16.01 -2.58 1.37
C VAL A 79 16.60 -2.43 2.76
N LYS A 80 16.19 -1.38 3.48
CA LYS A 80 16.47 -1.24 4.91
C LYS A 80 15.20 -1.43 5.72
N ILE A 81 15.27 -2.30 6.69
CA ILE A 81 14.17 -2.61 7.60
C ILE A 81 14.51 -2.08 8.98
N VAL A 82 13.67 -1.18 9.51
CA VAL A 82 13.86 -0.59 10.84
C VAL A 82 12.54 -0.54 11.60
N THR A 83 12.62 -0.45 12.93
CA THR A 83 11.45 -0.19 13.76
C THR A 83 10.99 1.26 13.55
N PHE A 84 9.68 1.45 13.35
CA PHE A 84 9.12 2.79 13.20
C PHE A 84 9.37 3.67 14.42
N ASN A 85 9.90 4.86 14.16
CA ASN A 85 10.05 5.93 15.14
C ASN A 85 9.76 7.26 14.41
N PRO A 86 8.68 7.98 14.75
CA PRO A 86 8.29 9.20 14.03
C PRO A 86 9.35 10.31 14.12
N TYR A 87 10.08 10.39 15.23
CA TYR A 87 11.12 11.42 15.44
C TYR A 87 12.41 11.17 14.65
N LYS A 88 12.64 9.91 14.21
CA LYS A 88 13.82 9.52 13.42
C LYS A 88 13.49 9.31 11.94
N PHE A 89 12.20 9.18 11.60
CA PHE A 89 11.78 8.78 10.27
C PHE A 89 12.27 9.74 9.19
N LEU A 90 12.07 11.05 9.39
CA LEU A 90 12.44 12.06 8.38
C LEU A 90 13.95 12.08 8.07
N ASP A 91 14.80 11.81 9.07
CA ASP A 91 16.23 11.68 8.84
C ASP A 91 16.59 10.36 8.16
N GLN A 92 15.89 9.27 8.51
CA GLN A 92 16.15 7.96 7.94
C GLN A 92 15.72 7.84 6.48
N VAL A 93 14.65 8.54 6.08
CA VAL A 93 14.05 8.40 4.75
C VAL A 93 14.76 9.19 3.66
N LYS A 94 15.64 10.13 4.00
CA LYS A 94 16.35 11.02 3.06
C LYS A 94 17.10 10.28 1.93
N ASP A 95 17.62 9.10 2.24
CA ASP A 95 18.39 8.29 1.29
C ASP A 95 17.54 7.26 0.53
N TYR A 96 16.21 7.31 0.72
CA TYR A 96 15.29 6.32 0.17
C TYR A 96 14.28 6.96 -0.79
N THR A 97 13.83 6.16 -1.75
CA THR A 97 12.88 6.59 -2.78
C THR A 97 11.48 6.07 -2.53
N HIS A 98 11.33 5.00 -1.74
CA HIS A 98 10.04 4.35 -1.50
C HIS A 98 9.88 3.94 -0.05
N THR A 99 8.66 4.13 0.46
CA THR A 99 8.25 3.64 1.79
C THR A 99 6.73 3.38 1.83
N PHE A 100 6.32 2.45 2.70
CA PHE A 100 4.92 2.21 3.02
C PHE A 100 4.61 2.72 4.42
N LEU A 101 3.57 3.55 4.55
CA LEU A 101 3.14 4.14 5.80
C LEU A 101 1.63 3.96 6.02
N PRO A 102 1.22 3.25 7.09
CA PRO A 102 -0.17 3.35 7.56
C PRO A 102 -0.52 4.80 7.95
N PRO A 103 -1.79 5.24 7.83
CA PRO A 103 -2.20 6.60 8.19
C PRO A 103 -1.83 7.01 9.61
N ALA A 104 -1.80 6.07 10.56
CA ALA A 104 -1.34 6.35 11.92
C ALA A 104 0.14 6.77 11.98
N HIS A 105 1.01 6.13 11.18
CA HIS A 105 2.42 6.53 11.06
C HIS A 105 2.54 7.88 10.37
N MET A 106 1.79 8.10 9.29
CA MET A 106 1.76 9.40 8.60
C MET A 106 1.40 10.53 9.59
N ARG A 107 0.31 10.38 10.34
CA ARG A 107 -0.10 11.36 11.36
C ARG A 107 0.93 11.56 12.47
N ALA A 108 1.63 10.52 12.87
CA ALA A 108 2.68 10.65 13.91
C ALA A 108 3.88 11.45 13.41
N ILE A 109 4.26 11.29 12.14
CA ILE A 109 5.37 12.02 11.52
C ILE A 109 5.02 13.53 11.39
N THR A 110 3.80 13.87 10.97
CA THR A 110 3.38 15.28 10.83
C THR A 110 3.37 16.08 12.13
N LYS A 111 3.41 15.42 13.29
CA LYS A 111 3.46 16.05 14.63
C LYS A 111 4.88 16.27 15.13
N THR A 112 5.90 15.89 14.39
CA THR A 112 7.30 16.08 14.79
C THR A 112 7.79 17.48 14.41
N LYS A 113 8.74 18.04 15.17
CA LYS A 113 9.32 19.36 14.86
C LYS A 113 10.01 19.40 13.48
N SER A 114 10.62 18.29 13.07
CA SER A 114 11.30 18.20 11.77
C SER A 114 10.34 18.22 10.57
N TRP A 115 9.04 18.08 10.80
CA TRP A 115 8.03 18.13 9.73
C TRP A 115 7.96 19.49 9.05
N ASP A 116 8.09 20.58 9.80
CA ASP A 116 7.91 21.95 9.28
C ASP A 116 8.93 22.27 8.19
N THR A 117 10.15 21.75 8.31
CA THR A 117 11.28 22.04 7.42
C THR A 117 11.67 20.86 6.49
N CYS A 118 10.95 19.74 6.54
CA CYS A 118 11.31 18.59 5.72
C CYS A 118 11.03 18.82 4.24
N ASP A 119 11.88 18.25 3.40
CA ASP A 119 11.67 18.06 1.97
C ASP A 119 11.57 16.54 1.69
N LEU A 120 10.49 16.13 1.03
CA LEU A 120 10.21 14.76 0.64
C LEU A 120 10.22 14.57 -0.88
N SER A 121 10.82 15.50 -1.60
CA SER A 121 10.97 15.42 -3.07
C SER A 121 11.66 14.12 -3.47
N GLY A 122 11.08 13.44 -4.46
CA GLY A 122 11.59 12.14 -4.92
C GLY A 122 11.13 10.92 -4.10
N LEU A 123 10.45 11.12 -2.97
CA LEU A 123 9.93 10.02 -2.16
C LEU A 123 8.52 9.60 -2.62
N ARG A 124 8.34 8.30 -2.88
CA ARG A 124 7.03 7.67 -3.09
C ARG A 124 6.56 7.00 -1.81
N ILE A 125 5.38 7.38 -1.37
CA ILE A 125 4.76 6.87 -0.15
C ILE A 125 3.49 6.13 -0.52
N VAL A 126 3.46 4.83 -0.29
CA VAL A 126 2.19 4.09 -0.35
C VAL A 126 1.50 4.22 1.01
N GLY A 127 0.28 4.71 1.00
CA GLY A 127 -0.58 4.79 2.19
C GLY A 127 -1.62 3.68 2.17
N GLY A 128 -1.80 2.94 3.25
CA GLY A 128 -2.78 1.86 3.28
C GLY A 128 -2.91 1.17 4.63
N SER A 129 -3.55 0.02 4.68
CA SER A 129 -4.00 -0.70 5.88
C SER A 129 -5.13 -0.01 6.66
N ASP A 130 -5.45 1.21 6.32
CA ASP A 130 -6.60 2.00 6.77
C ASP A 130 -6.82 3.15 5.77
N LYS A 131 -7.91 3.87 5.93
CA LYS A 131 -8.31 5.00 5.06
C LYS A 131 -7.32 6.15 5.17
N VAL A 132 -6.74 6.54 4.04
CA VAL A 132 -5.87 7.73 3.95
C VAL A 132 -6.73 8.97 3.72
N SER A 133 -6.72 9.91 4.67
CA SER A 133 -7.48 11.15 4.54
C SER A 133 -6.84 12.12 3.55
N TRP A 134 -7.66 12.99 2.95
CA TRP A 134 -7.18 14.01 2.04
C TRP A 134 -6.18 14.96 2.69
N ASP A 135 -6.39 15.33 3.95
CA ASP A 135 -5.45 16.17 4.69
C ASP A 135 -4.04 15.56 4.76
N LEU A 136 -3.95 14.22 4.94
CA LEU A 136 -2.67 13.54 4.93
C LEU A 136 -2.05 13.52 3.52
N ILE A 137 -2.84 13.26 2.49
CA ILE A 137 -2.36 13.29 1.11
C ILE A 137 -1.82 14.68 0.79
N GLU A 138 -2.60 15.74 1.05
CA GLU A 138 -2.22 17.13 0.82
C GLU A 138 -0.96 17.52 1.60
N ALA A 139 -0.88 17.15 2.89
CA ALA A 139 0.27 17.46 3.73
C ALA A 139 1.58 16.88 3.17
N TYR A 140 1.56 15.62 2.74
CA TYR A 140 2.75 14.98 2.20
C TYR A 140 3.09 15.46 0.77
N VAL A 141 2.09 15.67 -0.07
CA VAL A 141 2.29 16.25 -1.41
C VAL A 141 2.84 17.67 -1.34
N SER A 142 2.42 18.49 -0.36
CA SER A 142 2.96 19.83 -0.15
C SER A 142 4.45 19.84 0.25
N LYS A 143 4.97 18.71 0.75
CA LYS A 143 6.39 18.49 1.05
C LYS A 143 7.16 17.85 -0.11
N GLY A 144 6.55 17.72 -1.29
CA GLY A 144 7.19 17.18 -2.50
C GLY A 144 7.04 15.66 -2.68
N ALA A 145 6.42 14.95 -1.75
CA ALA A 145 6.23 13.51 -1.89
C ALA A 145 5.18 13.16 -2.97
N ILE A 146 5.33 11.97 -3.56
CA ILE A 146 4.25 11.33 -4.30
C ILE A 146 3.54 10.37 -3.35
N VAL A 147 2.25 10.59 -3.12
CA VAL A 147 1.44 9.75 -2.23
C VAL A 147 0.53 8.84 -3.06
N GLN A 148 0.55 7.55 -2.76
CA GLN A 148 -0.29 6.54 -3.39
C GLN A 148 -1.20 5.88 -2.34
N PRO A 149 -2.43 6.41 -2.11
CA PRO A 149 -3.44 5.64 -1.39
C PRO A 149 -3.62 4.29 -2.06
N ASN A 150 -3.67 3.23 -1.24
CA ASN A 150 -3.72 1.87 -1.75
C ASN A 150 -4.76 1.06 -1.00
N TRP A 151 -5.58 0.36 -1.76
CA TRP A 151 -6.46 -0.69 -1.28
C TRP A 151 -5.93 -2.06 -1.71
N GLY A 152 -6.02 -2.99 -0.79
CA GLY A 152 -5.71 -4.39 -0.97
C GLY A 152 -5.98 -5.18 0.30
N MET A 153 -6.08 -6.48 0.18
CA MET A 153 -6.33 -7.41 1.27
C MET A 153 -5.33 -8.55 1.23
N SER A 154 -5.14 -9.24 2.36
CA SER A 154 -4.30 -10.43 2.39
C SER A 154 -4.79 -11.50 1.40
N GLU A 155 -6.09 -11.55 1.16
CA GLU A 155 -6.78 -12.49 0.28
C GLU A 155 -6.59 -12.18 -1.22
N VAL A 156 -6.60 -10.90 -1.57
CA VAL A 156 -6.54 -10.48 -2.98
C VAL A 156 -5.17 -9.97 -3.41
N GLY A 157 -4.32 -9.65 -2.46
CA GLY A 157 -2.98 -9.10 -2.71
C GLY A 157 -2.86 -7.62 -2.35
N PRO A 158 -1.64 -7.12 -2.27
CA PRO A 158 -1.36 -5.71 -2.07
C PRO A 158 -1.46 -4.95 -3.39
N PHE A 159 -1.68 -3.65 -3.30
CA PHE A 159 -1.64 -2.71 -4.43
C PHE A 159 -2.65 -3.02 -5.55
N CYS A 160 -3.85 -3.53 -5.16
CA CYS A 160 -4.87 -3.94 -6.11
C CYS A 160 -5.61 -2.76 -6.73
N ILE A 161 -5.96 -1.76 -5.91
CA ILE A 161 -6.60 -0.51 -6.33
C ILE A 161 -5.83 0.63 -5.68
N ASN A 162 -5.42 1.60 -6.47
CA ASN A 162 -4.62 2.72 -5.98
C ASN A 162 -4.83 3.98 -6.83
N ALA A 163 -4.35 5.12 -6.31
CA ALA A 163 -4.24 6.37 -7.06
C ALA A 163 -2.87 7.00 -6.79
N GLU A 164 -2.38 7.84 -7.69
CA GLU A 164 -1.11 8.55 -7.52
C GLU A 164 -1.36 10.06 -7.42
N TYR A 165 -0.87 10.69 -6.35
CA TYR A 165 -0.96 12.13 -6.10
C TYR A 165 0.44 12.71 -5.91
N GLY A 166 0.86 13.55 -6.86
CA GLY A 166 2.11 14.32 -6.81
C GLY A 166 1.85 15.82 -7.03
N SER A 167 0.58 16.23 -7.19
CA SER A 167 0.20 17.61 -7.35
C SER A 167 -1.18 17.90 -6.75
N LYS A 168 -1.41 19.16 -6.37
CA LYS A 168 -2.68 19.63 -5.83
C LYS A 168 -3.83 19.50 -6.83
N THR A 169 -3.60 19.72 -8.11
CA THR A 169 -4.63 19.69 -9.16
C THR A 169 -5.38 18.36 -9.20
N LYS A 170 -4.68 17.22 -9.11
CA LYS A 170 -5.32 15.90 -9.09
C LYS A 170 -6.09 15.66 -7.79
N ILE A 171 -5.58 16.17 -6.66
CA ILE A 171 -6.25 16.08 -5.36
C ILE A 171 -7.58 16.83 -5.42
N ASP A 172 -7.58 18.07 -5.88
CA ASP A 172 -8.77 18.92 -5.98
C ASP A 172 -9.87 18.30 -6.85
N LYS A 173 -9.49 17.55 -7.88
CA LYS A 173 -10.43 16.82 -8.73
C LYS A 173 -11.10 15.65 -8.01
N HIS A 174 -10.40 14.96 -7.13
CA HIS A 174 -10.88 13.71 -6.52
C HIS A 174 -11.42 13.87 -5.09
N LYS A 175 -11.06 14.93 -4.37
CA LYS A 175 -11.42 15.11 -2.94
C LYS A 175 -12.88 15.48 -2.67
N LYS A 176 -13.73 15.53 -3.71
CA LYS A 176 -15.17 15.71 -3.58
C LYS A 176 -15.85 14.59 -2.76
N HIS A 177 -15.21 13.42 -2.65
CA HIS A 177 -15.65 12.31 -1.84
C HIS A 177 -14.66 12.01 -0.72
N GLN A 178 -15.15 11.49 0.41
CA GLN A 178 -14.38 11.39 1.65
C GLN A 178 -13.18 10.43 1.57
N TRP A 179 -13.36 9.24 0.96
CA TRP A 179 -12.36 8.18 0.99
C TRP A 179 -12.14 7.60 -0.39
N ILE A 180 -10.96 7.81 -0.94
CA ILE A 180 -10.57 7.23 -2.22
C ILE A 180 -10.06 5.80 -2.02
N LEU A 181 -10.41 4.91 -2.98
CA LEU A 181 -9.68 3.67 -3.23
C LEU A 181 -8.67 3.86 -4.37
N GLY A 182 -9.12 4.33 -5.52
CA GLY A 182 -8.21 4.62 -6.63
C GLY A 182 -8.85 4.63 -8.01
N ASP A 183 -7.98 4.98 -8.98
CA ASP A 183 -8.25 5.03 -10.41
C ASP A 183 -7.31 4.10 -11.22
N ASN A 184 -6.44 3.34 -10.55
CA ASN A 184 -5.56 2.33 -11.14
C ASN A 184 -5.87 0.97 -10.53
N PHE A 185 -6.00 -0.05 -11.39
CA PHE A 185 -6.46 -1.38 -11.03
C PHE A 185 -5.48 -2.43 -11.53
N SER A 186 -5.09 -3.37 -10.65
CA SER A 186 -4.34 -4.58 -10.99
C SER A 186 -5.18 -5.85 -10.79
N VAL A 187 -6.48 -5.69 -10.60
CA VAL A 187 -7.49 -6.73 -10.51
C VAL A 187 -8.68 -6.32 -11.36
N GLU A 188 -9.45 -7.30 -11.82
CA GLU A 188 -10.81 -7.06 -12.30
C GLU A 188 -11.70 -6.73 -11.11
N TRP A 189 -12.69 -5.87 -11.29
CA TRP A 189 -13.61 -5.49 -10.25
C TRP A 189 -15.02 -5.27 -10.77
N GLU A 190 -15.99 -5.53 -9.90
CA GLU A 190 -17.38 -5.18 -10.12
C GLU A 190 -18.05 -4.73 -8.81
N ILE A 191 -19.14 -4.00 -8.90
CA ILE A 191 -19.95 -3.58 -7.77
C ILE A 191 -21.30 -4.28 -7.85
N VAL A 192 -21.58 -5.12 -6.86
CA VAL A 192 -22.87 -5.83 -6.75
C VAL A 192 -23.52 -5.42 -5.41
N ASP A 193 -24.71 -4.84 -5.47
CA ASP A 193 -25.43 -4.30 -4.31
C ASP A 193 -24.58 -3.36 -3.44
N GLY A 194 -23.75 -2.53 -4.11
CA GLY A 194 -22.84 -1.59 -3.46
C GLY A 194 -21.57 -2.22 -2.87
N GLN A 195 -21.43 -3.54 -2.91
CA GLN A 195 -20.24 -4.25 -2.44
C GLN A 195 -19.25 -4.46 -3.57
N LEU A 196 -17.98 -4.24 -3.25
CA LEU A 196 -16.85 -4.53 -4.16
C LEU A 196 -16.59 -6.04 -4.24
N PHE A 197 -16.59 -6.57 -5.45
CA PHE A 197 -16.08 -7.87 -5.80
C PHE A 197 -14.81 -7.71 -6.64
N VAL A 198 -13.85 -8.59 -6.46
CA VAL A 198 -12.59 -8.55 -7.22
C VAL A 198 -12.18 -9.94 -7.69
N SER A 199 -11.49 -9.98 -8.83
CA SER A 199 -10.91 -11.19 -9.39
C SER A 199 -9.54 -10.87 -9.98
N GLY A 200 -8.60 -11.81 -9.94
CA GLY A 200 -7.27 -11.64 -10.52
C GLY A 200 -6.33 -12.77 -10.14
N GLU A 201 -5.29 -12.98 -10.95
CA GLU A 201 -4.32 -14.06 -10.76
C GLU A 201 -3.52 -13.97 -9.45
N GLN A 202 -3.43 -12.78 -8.88
CA GLN A 202 -2.76 -12.58 -7.57
C GLN A 202 -3.65 -12.95 -6.38
N CYS A 203 -4.97 -13.17 -6.57
CA CYS A 203 -5.89 -13.57 -5.52
C CYS A 203 -5.59 -14.99 -5.04
N VAL A 204 -5.83 -15.27 -3.74
CA VAL A 204 -5.68 -16.63 -3.20
C VAL A 204 -6.91 -17.49 -3.49
N TYR A 205 -7.99 -16.91 -3.95
CA TYR A 205 -9.21 -17.56 -4.38
C TYR A 205 -9.37 -17.49 -5.89
N ASN A 206 -9.99 -18.50 -6.47
CA ASN A 206 -10.35 -18.52 -7.88
C ASN A 206 -11.68 -17.79 -8.10
N GLY A 207 -11.77 -17.03 -9.20
CA GLY A 207 -12.98 -16.29 -9.56
C GLY A 207 -13.21 -15.05 -8.68
N TRP A 208 -14.47 -14.63 -8.60
CA TRP A 208 -14.88 -13.43 -7.91
C TRP A 208 -14.87 -13.58 -6.39
N PHE A 209 -14.19 -12.67 -5.71
CA PHE A 209 -14.09 -12.61 -4.25
C PHE A 209 -14.88 -11.43 -3.71
N ALA A 210 -15.87 -11.69 -2.85
CA ALA A 210 -16.64 -10.68 -2.14
C ALA A 210 -15.79 -10.06 -1.03
N THR A 211 -15.40 -8.80 -1.18
CA THR A 211 -14.45 -8.15 -0.26
C THR A 211 -15.06 -7.76 1.09
N GLY A 212 -16.39 -7.58 1.12
CA GLY A 212 -17.10 -7.00 2.25
C GLY A 212 -17.01 -5.47 2.31
N ASP A 213 -16.25 -4.84 1.43
CA ASP A 213 -16.15 -3.38 1.37
C ASP A 213 -17.27 -2.80 0.49
N LEU A 214 -17.96 -1.77 1.00
CA LEU A 214 -18.95 -1.02 0.26
C LEU A 214 -18.30 0.15 -0.45
N VAL A 215 -18.58 0.26 -1.75
CA VAL A 215 -17.93 1.24 -2.63
C VAL A 215 -18.94 1.86 -3.60
N PHE A 216 -18.49 2.88 -4.31
CA PHE A 216 -19.15 3.41 -5.50
C PHE A 216 -18.10 3.93 -6.47
N GLU A 217 -18.47 4.03 -7.71
CA GLU A 217 -17.64 4.59 -8.79
C GLU A 217 -18.15 5.98 -9.15
N ASP A 218 -17.20 6.90 -9.41
CA ASP A 218 -17.49 8.21 -9.97
C ASP A 218 -16.38 8.61 -10.95
N ASN A 219 -16.71 8.66 -12.24
CA ASN A 219 -15.82 9.01 -13.35
C ASN A 219 -14.53 8.16 -13.40
N GLY A 220 -14.67 6.84 -13.28
CA GLY A 220 -13.55 5.89 -13.34
C GLY A 220 -12.74 5.78 -12.04
N VAL A 221 -13.19 6.43 -10.98
CA VAL A 221 -12.54 6.40 -9.67
C VAL A 221 -13.40 5.67 -8.66
N LEU A 222 -12.84 4.70 -7.96
CA LEU A 222 -13.51 4.01 -6.87
C LEU A 222 -13.33 4.74 -5.55
N TYR A 223 -14.42 4.84 -4.80
CA TYR A 223 -14.49 5.46 -3.48
C TYR A 223 -15.10 4.50 -2.46
N TYR A 224 -14.55 4.53 -1.25
CA TYR A 224 -14.99 3.70 -0.14
C TYR A 224 -16.15 4.35 0.63
N LYS A 225 -17.19 3.57 0.93
CA LYS A 225 -18.35 4.00 1.75
C LYS A 225 -18.33 3.42 3.15
N GLY A 226 -17.86 2.19 3.28
CA GLY A 226 -17.95 1.48 4.55
C GLY A 226 -17.65 -0.02 4.39
N ARG A 227 -17.97 -0.78 5.41
CA ARG A 227 -17.84 -2.24 5.40
C ARG A 227 -19.17 -2.88 5.82
N LYS A 228 -19.51 -4.02 5.19
CA LYS A 228 -20.65 -4.86 5.53
C LYS A 228 -20.49 -5.52 6.90
#